data_daa76a6112ec62da77c8aceda6696436
#
_entry.id   daa76a6112ec62da77c8aceda6696436
#
_cell.length_a   1.000
_cell.length_b   1.000
_cell.length_c   1.000
_cell.angle_alpha   90.00
_cell.angle_beta   90.00
_cell.angle_gamma   90.00
#
_symmetry.space_group_name_H-M   'P 1'
#
loop_
_entity.id
_entity.type
_entity.pdbx_description
1 polymer ?
#
loop_
_entity_poly.entity_id
_entity_poly.type
_entity_poly.pdbx_seq_one_letter_code
_entity_poly.pdbx_strand_id
1 'polypeptide(L)'
;MNTLIIVAHPNLESSVINKRWLEELQKYPEKYTVHELHKVYPDGNIDVEKEQRLVESHGNLVFQFPIYWFNCPPLLKKWLDDVLSYGWAYGSTGHALKNRKVALGVSAGIMKENYSEQGRYRYTLEQMLVSFETTFQYCKANYRSLYAVYGKEDDAGENVPGAENETSNSKLINSAQDYLHFIDNM
;
A
#
# COMPACT_ATOMS: atom_id res chain seq x y z
N MET A 1 -0.86 16.68 11.18
CA MET A 1 0.39 15.95 10.85
C MET A 1 0.18 15.29 9.50
N ASN A 2 1.15 15.41 8.58
CA ASN A 2 1.07 14.80 7.26
C ASN A 2 1.08 13.28 7.33
N THR A 3 0.46 12.64 6.35
CA THR A 3 0.49 11.19 6.18
C THR A 3 1.62 10.82 5.21
N LEU A 4 2.48 9.89 5.63
CA LEU A 4 3.49 9.31 4.76
C LEU A 4 2.89 8.15 3.95
N ILE A 5 2.99 8.23 2.63
CA ILE A 5 2.56 7.19 1.70
C ILE A 5 3.81 6.49 1.17
N ILE A 6 4.09 5.30 1.66
CA ILE A 6 5.20 4.46 1.19
C ILE A 6 4.71 3.63 0.01
N VAL A 7 5.16 4.00 -1.19
CA VAL A 7 4.75 3.36 -2.45
C VAL A 7 5.78 2.32 -2.86
N ALA A 8 5.36 1.07 -2.97
CA ALA A 8 6.19 -0.04 -3.41
C ALA A 8 5.64 -0.66 -4.69
N HIS A 9 6.00 -0.10 -5.84
CA HIS A 9 5.62 -0.60 -7.16
C HIS A 9 6.85 -0.76 -8.05
N PRO A 10 7.20 -1.98 -8.51
CA PRO A 10 8.41 -2.20 -9.31
C PRO A 10 8.46 -1.44 -10.63
N ASN A 11 7.30 -1.22 -11.24
CA ASN A 11 7.17 -0.45 -12.49
C ASN A 11 5.92 0.45 -12.41
N LEU A 12 6.03 1.54 -11.64
CA LEU A 12 4.92 2.46 -11.40
C LEU A 12 4.41 3.13 -12.68
N GLU A 13 5.31 3.40 -13.64
CA GLU A 13 4.95 4.06 -14.88
C GLU A 13 3.97 3.24 -15.75
N SER A 14 4.03 1.92 -15.65
CA SER A 14 3.08 1.03 -16.35
C SER A 14 1.81 0.74 -15.53
N SER A 15 1.74 1.18 -14.28
CA SER A 15 0.58 0.94 -13.42
C SER A 15 -0.55 1.91 -13.71
N VAL A 16 -1.72 1.37 -13.99
CA VAL A 16 -2.94 2.20 -14.18
C VAL A 16 -3.46 2.71 -12.84
N ILE A 17 -3.62 1.84 -11.86
CA ILE A 17 -4.26 2.16 -10.58
C ILE A 17 -3.29 2.92 -9.66
N ASN A 18 -2.11 2.34 -9.36
CA ASN A 18 -1.18 2.95 -8.41
C ASN A 18 -0.65 4.29 -8.89
N LYS A 19 -0.40 4.44 -10.20
CA LYS A 19 0.01 5.71 -10.80
C LYS A 19 -1.07 6.77 -10.64
N ARG A 20 -2.33 6.43 -10.93
CA ARG A 20 -3.46 7.34 -10.78
C ARG A 20 -3.65 7.82 -9.33
N TRP A 21 -3.52 6.91 -8.36
CA TRP A 21 -3.59 7.27 -6.95
C TRP A 21 -2.47 8.23 -6.56
N LEU A 22 -1.25 7.96 -7.03
CA LEU A 22 -0.11 8.83 -6.79
C LEU A 22 -0.30 10.22 -7.38
N GLU A 23 -0.77 10.33 -8.62
CA GLU A 23 -1.10 11.62 -9.26
C GLU A 23 -2.14 12.41 -8.46
N GLU A 24 -3.12 11.74 -7.87
CA GLU A 24 -4.13 12.40 -7.04
C GLU A 24 -3.56 12.86 -5.70
N LEU A 25 -2.76 12.03 -5.02
CA LEU A 25 -2.08 12.38 -3.77
C LEU A 25 -1.15 13.59 -3.93
N GLN A 26 -0.41 13.67 -5.05
CA GLN A 26 0.53 14.76 -5.34
C GLN A 26 -0.14 16.13 -5.51
N LYS A 27 -1.45 16.20 -5.67
CA LYS A 27 -2.19 17.47 -5.68
C LYS A 27 -2.30 18.13 -4.30
N TYR A 28 -2.03 17.37 -3.23
CA TYR A 28 -2.18 17.82 -1.85
C TYR A 28 -0.88 17.57 -1.03
N PRO A 29 0.24 18.18 -1.43
CA PRO A 29 1.55 17.95 -0.80
C PRO A 29 1.61 18.40 0.67
N GLU A 30 0.69 19.27 1.09
CA GLU A 30 0.53 19.69 2.47
C GLU A 30 -0.08 18.60 3.36
N LYS A 31 -0.78 17.62 2.78
CA LYS A 31 -1.41 16.50 3.49
C LYS A 31 -0.63 15.20 3.38
N TYR A 32 -0.07 14.93 2.21
CA TYR A 32 0.53 13.65 1.87
C TYR A 32 1.98 13.81 1.42
N THR A 33 2.85 13.03 2.00
CA THR A 33 4.24 12.89 1.53
C THR A 33 4.36 11.54 0.83
N VAL A 34 4.61 11.55 -0.47
CA VAL A 34 4.78 10.33 -1.27
C VAL A 34 6.24 9.92 -1.27
N HIS A 35 6.51 8.65 -0.92
CA HIS A 35 7.84 8.06 -0.86
C HIS A 35 7.89 6.77 -1.71
N GLU A 36 8.47 6.87 -2.90
CA GLU A 36 8.54 5.79 -3.87
C GLU A 36 9.77 4.90 -3.63
N LEU A 37 9.61 3.74 -2.97
CA LEU A 37 10.73 2.88 -2.57
C LEU A 37 11.63 2.46 -3.75
N HIS A 38 11.05 2.03 -4.87
CA HIS A 38 11.83 1.57 -6.03
C HIS A 38 12.60 2.71 -6.74
N LYS A 39 12.16 3.95 -6.58
CA LYS A 39 12.84 5.12 -7.10
C LYS A 39 13.99 5.55 -6.20
N VAL A 40 13.79 5.46 -4.88
CA VAL A 40 14.80 5.84 -3.88
C VAL A 40 15.85 4.75 -3.70
N TYR A 41 15.44 3.48 -3.79
CA TYR A 41 16.29 2.31 -3.58
C TYR A 41 16.23 1.35 -4.79
N PRO A 42 16.70 1.77 -5.97
CA PRO A 42 16.61 0.96 -7.19
C PRO A 42 17.46 -0.33 -7.12
N ASP A 43 18.47 -0.35 -6.27
CA ASP A 43 19.35 -1.49 -5.98
C ASP A 43 18.91 -2.30 -4.74
N GLY A 44 17.85 -1.87 -4.05
CA GLY A 44 17.35 -2.50 -2.83
C GLY A 44 18.17 -2.24 -1.58
N ASN A 45 19.18 -1.37 -1.63
CA ASN A 45 20.00 -1.00 -0.46
C ASN A 45 19.32 0.10 0.37
N ILE A 46 18.49 -0.30 1.33
CA ILE A 46 17.69 0.61 2.14
C ILE A 46 18.55 1.28 3.21
N ASP A 47 18.52 2.61 3.24
CA ASP A 47 19.09 3.42 4.33
C ASP A 47 18.10 3.45 5.51
N VAL A 48 18.32 2.53 6.45
CA VAL A 48 17.44 2.30 7.59
C VAL A 48 17.24 3.56 8.43
N GLU A 49 18.32 4.27 8.75
CA GLU A 49 18.23 5.47 9.57
C GLU A 49 17.45 6.59 8.88
N LYS A 50 17.62 6.74 7.57
CA LYS A 50 16.87 7.71 6.77
C LYS A 50 15.38 7.38 6.76
N GLU A 51 15.03 6.11 6.57
CA GLU A 51 13.64 5.65 6.59
C GLU A 51 13.00 5.83 7.97
N GLN A 52 13.71 5.51 9.04
CA GLN A 52 13.24 5.70 10.40
C GLN A 52 12.96 7.17 10.70
N ARG A 53 13.89 8.08 10.36
CA ARG A 53 13.67 9.53 10.49
C ARG A 53 12.48 10.02 9.66
N LEU A 54 12.32 9.49 8.44
CA LEU A 54 11.18 9.82 7.59
C LEU A 54 9.85 9.40 8.24
N VAL A 55 9.78 8.19 8.76
CA VAL A 55 8.60 7.72 9.51
C VAL A 55 8.33 8.59 10.73
N GLU A 56 9.36 8.93 11.52
CA GLU A 56 9.21 9.72 12.73
C GLU A 56 8.67 11.13 12.47
N SER A 57 9.02 11.72 11.32
CA SER A 57 8.58 13.07 10.92
C SER A 57 7.10 13.15 10.49
N HIS A 58 6.40 12.02 10.37
CA HIS A 58 5.00 11.95 9.93
C HIS A 58 4.09 11.37 11.01
N GLY A 59 2.79 11.70 10.93
CA GLY A 59 1.79 11.24 11.92
C GLY A 59 1.26 9.86 11.61
N ASN A 60 0.84 9.64 10.38
CA ASN A 60 0.20 8.42 9.91
C ASN A 60 1.02 7.79 8.78
N LEU A 61 0.81 6.50 8.54
CA LEU A 61 1.49 5.74 7.49
C LEU A 61 0.47 5.01 6.62
N VAL A 62 0.70 5.03 5.32
CA VAL A 62 -0.01 4.17 4.38
C VAL A 62 1.02 3.45 3.51
N PHE A 63 0.88 2.13 3.39
CA PHE A 63 1.67 1.33 2.47
C PHE A 63 0.85 1.07 1.22
N GLN A 64 1.30 1.62 0.09
CA GLN A 64 0.63 1.50 -1.21
C GLN A 64 1.41 0.54 -2.10
N PHE A 65 0.74 -0.56 -2.57
CA PHE A 65 1.39 -1.57 -3.39
C PHE A 65 0.42 -2.42 -4.20
N PRO A 66 0.88 -3.03 -5.30
CA PRO A 66 0.13 -4.06 -6.00
C PRO A 66 0.27 -5.40 -5.29
N ILE A 67 -0.77 -6.23 -5.33
CA ILE A 67 -0.70 -7.61 -4.82
C ILE A 67 0.17 -8.46 -5.75
N TYR A 68 1.27 -8.98 -5.20
CA TYR A 68 2.15 -9.94 -5.84
C TYR A 68 2.15 -11.24 -5.06
N TRP A 69 1.68 -12.31 -5.70
CA TRP A 69 1.57 -13.63 -5.06
C TRP A 69 0.87 -13.57 -3.70
N PHE A 70 -0.30 -12.91 -3.68
CA PHE A 70 -1.16 -12.72 -2.48
C PHE A 70 -0.47 -11.97 -1.33
N ASN A 71 0.60 -11.25 -1.61
CA ASN A 71 1.41 -10.48 -0.68
C ASN A 71 1.89 -9.18 -1.34
N CYS A 72 2.91 -8.54 -0.78
CA CYS A 72 3.52 -7.32 -1.29
C CYS A 72 4.73 -7.59 -2.21
N PRO A 73 5.19 -6.59 -2.98
CA PRO A 73 6.46 -6.65 -3.69
C PRO A 73 7.66 -6.89 -2.75
N PRO A 74 8.72 -7.59 -3.22
CA PRO A 74 9.88 -7.97 -2.37
C PRO A 74 10.55 -6.80 -1.66
N LEU A 75 10.67 -5.64 -2.32
CA LEU A 75 11.32 -4.46 -1.73
C LEU A 75 10.53 -3.93 -0.52
N LEU A 76 9.19 -4.03 -0.53
CA LEU A 76 8.40 -3.65 0.64
C LEU A 76 8.61 -4.64 1.78
N LYS A 77 8.68 -5.94 1.51
CA LYS A 77 8.99 -6.93 2.56
C LYS A 77 10.37 -6.68 3.15
N LYS A 78 11.36 -6.41 2.31
CA LYS A 78 12.70 -6.03 2.77
C LYS A 78 12.67 -4.77 3.64
N TRP A 79 11.90 -3.74 3.21
CA TRP A 79 11.73 -2.52 4.01
C TRP A 79 11.17 -2.83 5.41
N LEU A 80 10.14 -3.67 5.50
CA LEU A 80 9.56 -4.07 6.78
C LEU A 80 10.59 -4.79 7.66
N ASP A 81 11.40 -5.68 7.09
CA ASP A 81 12.39 -6.47 7.82
C ASP A 81 13.57 -5.60 8.32
N ASP A 82 14.04 -4.68 7.48
CA ASP A 82 15.20 -3.85 7.81
C ASP A 82 14.84 -2.68 8.73
N VAL A 83 13.75 -1.97 8.43
CA VAL A 83 13.39 -0.71 9.08
C VAL A 83 12.69 -0.92 10.42
N LEU A 84 11.82 -1.96 10.53
CA LEU A 84 11.13 -2.28 11.78
C LEU A 84 12.06 -3.02 12.75
N SER A 85 13.12 -2.36 13.18
CA SER A 85 14.17 -2.97 14.00
C SER A 85 13.83 -3.00 15.49
N TYR A 86 14.50 -3.93 16.21
CA TYR A 86 14.44 -4.01 17.68
C TYR A 86 14.94 -2.70 18.31
N GLY A 87 14.23 -2.24 19.34
CA GLY A 87 14.57 -1.01 20.05
C GLY A 87 14.02 0.25 19.39
N TRP A 88 13.63 0.19 18.12
CA TRP A 88 12.96 1.28 17.41
C TRP A 88 11.46 1.00 17.22
N ALA A 89 11.10 -0.05 16.49
CA ALA A 89 9.70 -0.39 16.21
C ALA A 89 9.08 -1.24 17.33
N TYR A 90 9.84 -2.18 17.89
CA TYR A 90 9.36 -3.16 18.86
C TYR A 90 10.37 -3.41 19.98
N GLY A 91 10.00 -4.30 20.92
CA GLY A 91 10.76 -4.53 22.13
C GLY A 91 10.40 -3.56 23.25
N SER A 92 11.17 -3.59 24.35
CA SER A 92 10.89 -2.78 25.55
C SER A 92 11.05 -1.27 25.32
N THR A 93 11.97 -0.88 24.46
CA THR A 93 12.29 0.52 24.11
C THR A 93 11.67 0.97 22.78
N GLY A 94 11.18 0.06 21.95
CA GLY A 94 10.61 0.37 20.63
C GLY A 94 9.21 0.97 20.73
N HIS A 95 9.09 2.22 20.31
CA HIS A 95 7.85 2.99 20.39
C HIS A 95 7.58 3.85 19.15
N ALA A 96 8.39 3.76 18.11
CA ALA A 96 8.31 4.65 16.96
C ALA A 96 6.93 4.62 16.26
N LEU A 97 6.26 3.45 16.24
CA LEU A 97 4.93 3.30 15.65
C LEU A 97 3.79 3.35 16.66
N LYS A 98 4.09 3.54 17.95
CA LYS A 98 3.07 3.50 18.99
C LYS A 98 1.94 4.51 18.73
N ASN A 99 0.70 3.98 18.68
CA ASN A 99 -0.53 4.73 18.42
C ASN A 99 -0.60 5.41 17.04
N ARG A 100 0.39 5.27 16.16
CA ARG A 100 0.31 5.78 14.78
C ARG A 100 -0.74 5.00 14.01
N LYS A 101 -1.57 5.69 13.27
CA LYS A 101 -2.50 5.05 12.36
C LYS A 101 -1.72 4.50 11.17
N VAL A 102 -1.96 3.24 10.87
CA VAL A 102 -1.34 2.54 9.73
C VAL A 102 -2.42 1.88 8.90
N ALA A 103 -2.36 2.03 7.59
CA ALA A 103 -3.30 1.41 6.66
C ALA A 103 -2.58 0.90 5.40
N LEU A 104 -3.29 0.09 4.62
CA LEU A 104 -2.82 -0.41 3.33
C LEU A 104 -3.69 0.16 2.20
N GLY A 105 -3.06 0.54 1.09
CA GLY A 105 -3.70 0.84 -0.18
C GLY A 105 -3.21 -0.17 -1.22
N VAL A 106 -4.08 -1.07 -1.67
CA VAL A 106 -3.65 -2.18 -2.52
C VAL A 106 -4.43 -2.26 -3.83
N SER A 107 -3.74 -2.62 -4.90
CA SER A 107 -4.35 -3.00 -6.16
C SER A 107 -4.18 -4.50 -6.39
N ALA A 108 -5.26 -5.18 -6.74
CA ALA A 108 -5.28 -6.59 -7.08
C ALA A 108 -5.74 -6.76 -8.54
N GLY A 109 -5.00 -7.49 -9.36
CA GLY A 109 -5.37 -7.75 -10.77
C GLY A 109 -6.64 -8.57 -10.92
N ILE A 110 -6.94 -9.39 -9.94
CA ILE A 110 -8.03 -10.37 -9.93
C ILE A 110 -9.31 -9.74 -9.39
N MET A 111 -10.46 -10.22 -9.87
CA MET A 111 -11.78 -9.75 -9.47
C MET A 111 -12.08 -10.05 -7.99
N LYS A 112 -12.82 -9.15 -7.35
CA LYS A 112 -13.15 -9.21 -5.91
C LYS A 112 -13.83 -10.52 -5.50
N GLU A 113 -14.69 -11.07 -6.35
CA GLU A 113 -15.45 -12.28 -6.08
C GLU A 113 -14.56 -13.50 -5.84
N ASN A 114 -13.35 -13.51 -6.42
CA ASN A 114 -12.38 -14.59 -6.22
C ASN A 114 -11.74 -14.55 -4.81
N TYR A 115 -11.77 -13.39 -4.15
CA TYR A 115 -11.28 -13.17 -2.78
C TYR A 115 -12.42 -13.28 -1.77
N SER A 116 -13.07 -14.43 -1.71
CA SER A 116 -14.15 -14.74 -0.77
C SER A 116 -14.10 -16.20 -0.36
N GLU A 117 -14.81 -16.56 0.72
CA GLU A 117 -14.90 -17.96 1.19
C GLU A 117 -15.49 -18.91 0.12
N GLN A 118 -16.39 -18.41 -0.73
CA GLN A 118 -17.00 -19.14 -1.85
C GLN A 118 -16.25 -18.92 -3.16
N GLY A 119 -15.27 -18.00 -3.19
CA GLY A 119 -14.48 -17.68 -4.36
C GLY A 119 -13.36 -18.68 -4.62
N ARG A 120 -12.64 -18.47 -5.72
CA ARG A 120 -11.55 -19.33 -6.18
C ARG A 120 -10.47 -19.55 -5.12
N TYR A 121 -10.14 -18.49 -4.34
CA TYR A 121 -9.04 -18.54 -3.37
C TYR A 121 -9.49 -18.89 -1.96
N ARG A 122 -10.79 -18.93 -1.66
CA ARG A 122 -11.36 -19.29 -0.35
C ARG A 122 -10.96 -18.41 0.83
N TYR A 123 -10.25 -17.32 0.57
CA TYR A 123 -9.83 -16.31 1.56
C TYR A 123 -10.13 -14.93 1.03
N THR A 124 -10.51 -14.02 1.92
CA THR A 124 -10.60 -12.59 1.57
C THR A 124 -9.19 -11.99 1.46
N LEU A 125 -9.10 -10.84 0.81
CA LEU A 125 -7.80 -10.15 0.70
C LEU A 125 -7.28 -9.71 2.09
N GLU A 126 -8.17 -9.34 2.99
CA GLU A 126 -7.86 -9.02 4.38
C GLU A 126 -7.24 -10.22 5.11
N GLN A 127 -7.81 -11.40 4.93
CA GLN A 127 -7.27 -12.64 5.51
C GLN A 127 -5.88 -12.98 4.96
N MET A 128 -5.64 -12.75 3.67
CA MET A 128 -4.33 -12.97 3.05
C MET A 128 -3.28 -11.99 3.56
N LEU A 129 -3.68 -10.74 3.86
CA LEU A 129 -2.81 -9.68 4.34
C LEU A 129 -2.79 -9.53 5.87
N VAL A 130 -3.34 -10.48 6.61
CA VAL A 130 -3.38 -10.45 8.08
C VAL A 130 -2.00 -10.33 8.72
N SER A 131 -0.96 -10.76 8.04
CA SER A 131 0.43 -10.61 8.50
C SER A 131 0.84 -9.14 8.67
N PHE A 132 0.32 -8.22 7.85
CA PHE A 132 0.55 -6.78 8.00
C PHE A 132 -0.12 -6.25 9.26
N GLU A 133 -1.39 -6.57 9.47
CA GLU A 133 -2.10 -6.20 10.69
C GLU A 133 -1.35 -6.68 11.93
N THR A 134 -0.97 -7.97 11.96
CA THR A 134 -0.22 -8.58 13.06
C THR A 134 1.12 -7.87 13.29
N THR A 135 1.87 -7.56 12.21
CA THR A 135 3.15 -6.85 12.28
C THR A 135 2.98 -5.46 12.91
N PHE A 136 2.01 -4.69 12.45
CA PHE A 136 1.79 -3.33 12.96
C PHE A 136 1.23 -3.33 14.38
N GLN A 137 0.38 -4.28 14.74
CA GLN A 137 -0.07 -4.48 16.12
C GLN A 137 1.11 -4.85 17.03
N TYR A 138 2.01 -5.73 16.59
CA TYR A 138 3.22 -6.07 17.34
C TYR A 138 4.13 -4.85 17.57
N CYS A 139 4.18 -3.92 16.61
CA CYS A 139 4.86 -2.64 16.74
C CYS A 139 4.04 -1.57 17.50
N LYS A 140 2.92 -1.95 18.14
CA LYS A 140 2.03 -1.07 18.92
C LYS A 140 1.36 0.03 18.09
N ALA A 141 1.32 -0.12 16.77
CA ALA A 141 0.62 0.79 15.89
C ALA A 141 -0.91 0.56 15.96
N ASN A 142 -1.65 1.58 15.57
CA ASN A 142 -3.09 1.50 15.39
C ASN A 142 -3.40 1.14 13.93
N TYR A 143 -3.36 -0.16 13.61
CA TYR A 143 -3.75 -0.62 12.28
C TYR A 143 -5.23 -0.36 12.05
N ARG A 144 -5.55 0.28 10.92
CA ARG A 144 -6.91 0.75 10.63
C ARG A 144 -7.68 -0.22 9.76
N SER A 145 -7.21 -0.39 8.52
CA SER A 145 -7.77 -1.35 7.57
C SER A 145 -6.98 -1.33 6.26
N LEU A 146 -7.54 -1.93 5.21
CA LEU A 146 -7.04 -1.77 3.86
C LEU A 146 -8.10 -1.15 2.94
N TYR A 147 -7.64 -0.36 1.98
CA TYR A 147 -8.38 0.05 0.80
C TYR A 147 -7.90 -0.79 -0.39
N ALA A 148 -8.81 -1.43 -1.11
CA ALA A 148 -8.47 -2.32 -2.20
C ALA A 148 -9.25 -1.97 -3.47
N VAL A 149 -8.53 -1.91 -4.61
CA VAL A 149 -9.14 -1.89 -5.95
C VAL A 149 -8.80 -3.18 -6.66
N TYR A 150 -9.83 -3.81 -7.21
CA TYR A 150 -9.75 -5.08 -7.89
C TYR A 150 -9.86 -4.87 -9.40
N GLY A 151 -9.01 -5.53 -10.16
CA GLY A 151 -9.04 -5.53 -11.61
C GLY A 151 -10.06 -6.50 -12.19
N LYS A 152 -10.10 -6.53 -13.52
CA LYS A 152 -10.67 -7.61 -14.29
C LYS A 152 -9.50 -8.37 -14.91
N GLU A 153 -9.10 -9.49 -14.35
CA GLU A 153 -8.35 -10.47 -15.10
C GLU A 153 -9.36 -11.30 -15.89
N ASP A 154 -9.34 -11.20 -17.20
CA ASP A 154 -9.96 -12.23 -18.03
C ASP A 154 -9.16 -13.52 -17.79
N ASP A 155 -9.86 -14.66 -17.67
CA ASP A 155 -9.28 -15.98 -17.36
C ASP A 155 -8.19 -16.46 -18.35
N ALA A 156 -7.88 -15.67 -19.38
CA ALA A 156 -6.92 -15.97 -20.45
C ALA A 156 -5.57 -15.25 -20.32
N GLY A 157 -5.33 -14.43 -19.29
CA GLY A 157 -4.02 -13.76 -19.11
C GLY A 157 -3.65 -12.76 -20.21
N GLU A 158 -4.60 -12.35 -21.03
CA GLU A 158 -4.39 -11.37 -22.08
C GLU A 158 -4.88 -10.00 -21.60
N ASN A 159 -3.93 -9.08 -21.39
CA ASN A 159 -4.23 -7.66 -21.38
C ASN A 159 -4.85 -7.31 -22.73
N VAL A 160 -6.16 -7.05 -22.77
CA VAL A 160 -6.81 -6.55 -23.97
C VAL A 160 -6.44 -5.07 -24.12
N PRO A 161 -5.55 -4.69 -25.06
CA PRO A 161 -5.29 -3.29 -25.34
C PRO A 161 -6.52 -2.74 -26.08
N GLY A 162 -7.15 -1.70 -25.55
CA GLY A 162 -8.12 -0.91 -26.30
C GLY A 162 -9.51 -0.73 -25.75
N ALA A 163 -9.81 -1.21 -24.53
CA ALA A 163 -11.08 -0.85 -23.87
C ALA A 163 -10.91 0.40 -22.97
N GLU A 164 -10.42 1.48 -23.54
CA GLU A 164 -10.58 2.83 -22.96
C GLU A 164 -12.03 3.29 -23.16
N ASN A 165 -12.94 2.70 -22.39
CA ASN A 165 -14.31 3.19 -22.32
C ASN A 165 -14.38 4.29 -21.25
N GLU A 166 -15.15 5.36 -21.50
CA GLU A 166 -15.43 6.45 -20.54
C GLU A 166 -15.80 5.93 -19.14
N THR A 167 -16.48 4.79 -19.07
CA THR A 167 -16.84 4.09 -17.82
C THR A 167 -15.63 3.57 -17.03
N SER A 168 -14.58 3.10 -17.72
CA SER A 168 -13.35 2.62 -17.06
C SER A 168 -12.55 3.79 -16.49
N ASN A 169 -12.48 4.90 -17.21
CA ASN A 169 -11.80 6.11 -16.77
C ASN A 169 -12.53 6.75 -15.57
N SER A 170 -13.87 6.81 -15.60
CA SER A 170 -14.67 7.29 -14.47
C SER A 170 -14.49 6.46 -13.21
N LYS A 171 -14.43 5.11 -13.33
CA LYS A 171 -14.16 4.21 -12.20
C LYS A 171 -12.77 4.43 -11.61
N LEU A 172 -11.78 4.67 -12.47
CA LEU A 172 -10.41 4.92 -12.05
C LEU A 172 -10.28 6.26 -11.30
N ILE A 173 -10.94 7.31 -11.81
CA ILE A 173 -10.99 8.62 -11.14
C ILE A 173 -11.68 8.51 -9.79
N ASN A 174 -12.82 7.85 -9.72
CA ASN A 174 -13.57 7.64 -8.47
C ASN A 174 -12.72 6.86 -7.46
N SER A 175 -12.01 5.81 -7.90
CA SER A 175 -11.14 5.03 -7.01
C SER A 175 -10.03 5.87 -6.38
N ALA A 176 -9.49 6.86 -7.09
CA ALA A 176 -8.47 7.74 -6.53
C ALA A 176 -9.05 8.71 -5.49
N GLN A 177 -10.25 9.23 -5.72
CA GLN A 177 -10.96 10.07 -4.75
C GLN A 177 -11.38 9.28 -3.50
N ASP A 178 -11.90 8.06 -3.69
CA ASP A 178 -12.26 7.16 -2.60
C ASP A 178 -11.02 6.77 -1.77
N TYR A 179 -9.86 6.61 -2.43
CA TYR A 179 -8.60 6.36 -1.75
C TYR A 179 -8.18 7.53 -0.86
N LEU A 180 -8.25 8.76 -1.35
CA LEU A 180 -7.96 9.94 -0.53
C LEU A 180 -8.94 10.03 0.65
N HIS A 181 -10.22 9.82 0.39
CA HIS A 181 -11.25 9.81 1.44
C HIS A 181 -10.97 8.75 2.50
N PHE A 182 -10.55 7.56 2.08
CA PHE A 182 -10.13 6.49 3.00
C PHE A 182 -8.96 6.94 3.89
N ILE A 183 -7.91 7.55 3.31
CA ILE A 183 -6.74 8.03 4.06
C ILE A 183 -7.13 9.15 5.05
N ASP A 184 -7.96 10.08 4.63
CA ASP A 184 -8.38 11.21 5.47
C ASP A 184 -9.25 10.76 6.67
N ASN A 185 -9.89 9.58 6.57
CA ASN A 185 -10.78 9.04 7.61
C ASN A 185 -10.20 7.84 8.39
N MET A 186 -8.92 7.56 8.27
CA MET A 186 -8.25 6.49 9.02
C MET A 186 -8.41 6.65 10.54
#